data_e17c9c46757afd8c44bc1cdeedfa3433
#
_entry.id   e17c9c46757afd8c44bc1cdeedfa3433
#
_cell.length_a   1.000
_cell.length_b   1.000
_cell.length_c   1.000
_cell.angle_alpha   90.00
_cell.angle_beta   90.00
_cell.angle_gamma   90.00
#
_symmetry.space_group_name_H-M   'P 1'
#
loop_
_entity.id
_entity.type
_entity.pdbx_description
1 polymer ?
#
loop_
_entity_poly.entity_id
_entity_poly.type
_entity_poly.pdbx_seq_one_letter_code
_entity_poly.pdbx_strand_id
1 'polypeptide(L)'
;MLETCLSVEQRREALKSAYPKWEKRTIAAHFERQCQHYRDYPLIMMPEYTVTYEEIWKRSRRYAKAMIHLGVQPDDHVAILMENDPDYIALFIASSMIGAIVVPLNTQLQKEELTYMLRQSDTNWLFLHQVANKQEHAESLKSVIATLQGDAESPFKQAVCIPMKKEEAPAIYQDWNHFVKGAEAVENAVVDQRMQETNDPDSCAAIIYTSGSTGLPKGVMLTDDMMLRSGFATCCTRAYETGREFMHRCRCIMFIFYKKVYLQPPF
;
A
#
# COMPACT_ATOMS: atom_id res chain seq x y z
N MET A 1 -19.22 -7.04 -32.92
CA MET A 1 -18.08 -6.48 -33.66
C MET A 1 -16.89 -6.58 -32.72
N LEU A 2 -15.88 -7.38 -33.09
CA LEU A 2 -14.61 -7.41 -32.37
C LEU A 2 -13.98 -6.04 -32.60
N GLU A 3 -13.90 -5.19 -31.55
CA GLU A 3 -13.08 -3.98 -31.61
C GLU A 3 -11.67 -4.40 -32.02
N THR A 4 -11.16 -3.81 -33.10
CA THR A 4 -9.82 -4.07 -33.61
C THR A 4 -8.83 -3.66 -32.54
N CYS A 5 -8.27 -4.64 -31.84
CA CYS A 5 -7.21 -4.42 -30.87
C CYS A 5 -6.03 -3.70 -31.53
N LEU A 6 -5.58 -2.60 -30.96
CA LEU A 6 -4.39 -1.88 -31.41
C LEU A 6 -3.16 -2.80 -31.41
N SER A 7 -2.26 -2.63 -32.38
CA SER A 7 -0.97 -3.32 -32.37
C SER A 7 -0.11 -2.90 -31.17
N VAL A 8 0.91 -3.67 -30.85
CA VAL A 8 1.87 -3.35 -29.76
C VAL A 8 2.50 -1.97 -29.98
N GLU A 9 2.90 -1.68 -31.21
CA GLU A 9 3.50 -0.40 -31.62
C GLU A 9 2.51 0.75 -31.47
N GLN A 10 1.29 0.59 -31.92
CA GLN A 10 0.23 1.59 -31.78
C GLN A 10 -0.08 1.90 -30.31
N ARG A 11 -0.11 0.88 -29.44
CA ARG A 11 -0.33 1.06 -27.99
C ARG A 11 0.82 1.78 -27.31
N ARG A 12 2.08 1.47 -27.69
CA ARG A 12 3.26 2.19 -27.17
C ARG A 12 3.26 3.64 -27.59
N GLU A 13 2.92 3.91 -28.85
CA GLU A 13 2.86 5.27 -29.37
C GLU A 13 1.74 6.08 -28.70
N ALA A 14 0.58 5.48 -28.48
CA ALA A 14 -0.51 6.09 -27.73
C ALA A 14 -0.09 6.45 -26.29
N LEU A 15 0.65 5.55 -25.61
CA LEU A 15 1.19 5.85 -24.27
C LEU A 15 2.19 7.00 -24.29
N LYS A 16 3.11 7.03 -25.24
CA LYS A 16 4.09 8.15 -25.39
C LYS A 16 3.37 9.46 -25.71
N SER A 17 2.38 9.43 -26.57
CA SER A 17 1.59 10.61 -26.92
C SER A 17 0.75 11.12 -25.75
N ALA A 18 0.20 10.23 -24.93
CA ALA A 18 -0.55 10.61 -23.74
C ALA A 18 0.34 11.20 -22.62
N TYR A 19 1.62 10.85 -22.62
CA TYR A 19 2.61 11.29 -21.63
C TYR A 19 3.89 11.80 -22.29
N PRO A 20 3.80 12.90 -23.07
CA PRO A 20 4.94 13.42 -23.86
C PRO A 20 6.08 13.95 -22.98
N LYS A 21 5.74 14.36 -21.74
CA LYS A 21 6.69 14.82 -20.73
C LYS A 21 6.36 14.17 -19.41
N TRP A 22 7.40 13.65 -18.74
CA TRP A 22 7.24 13.13 -17.40
C TRP A 22 7.04 14.27 -16.39
N GLU A 23 5.97 14.19 -15.62
CA GLU A 23 5.68 15.11 -14.53
C GLU A 23 5.82 14.34 -13.21
N LYS A 24 6.71 14.79 -12.34
CA LYS A 24 6.86 14.22 -11.00
C LYS A 24 5.62 14.53 -10.18
N ARG A 25 5.20 13.54 -9.40
CA ARG A 25 4.09 13.67 -8.45
C ARG A 25 4.19 12.59 -7.37
N THR A 26 3.50 12.80 -6.25
CA THR A 26 3.34 11.75 -5.23
C THR A 26 2.36 10.67 -5.71
N ILE A 27 2.42 9.50 -5.08
CA ILE A 27 1.47 8.40 -5.35
C ILE A 27 0.04 8.86 -5.04
N ALA A 28 -0.18 9.58 -3.93
CA ALA A 28 -1.48 10.14 -3.59
C ALA A 28 -2.02 11.07 -4.68
N ALA A 29 -1.22 12.04 -5.14
CA ALA A 29 -1.61 12.97 -6.20
C ALA A 29 -1.84 12.25 -7.54
N HIS A 30 -1.02 11.23 -7.86
CA HIS A 30 -1.23 10.39 -9.03
C HIS A 30 -2.57 9.66 -8.97
N PHE A 31 -2.86 9.01 -7.83
CA PHE A 31 -4.08 8.25 -7.67
C PHE A 31 -5.33 9.13 -7.67
N GLU A 32 -5.27 10.32 -7.06
CA GLU A 32 -6.33 11.32 -7.13
C GLU A 32 -6.68 11.66 -8.59
N ARG A 33 -5.67 11.96 -9.41
CA ARG A 33 -5.85 12.23 -10.84
C ARG A 33 -6.44 11.03 -11.58
N GLN A 34 -6.00 9.79 -11.28
CA GLN A 34 -6.60 8.59 -11.87
C GLN A 34 -8.06 8.44 -11.45
N CYS A 35 -8.39 8.68 -10.19
CA CYS A 35 -9.76 8.63 -9.69
C CYS A 35 -10.67 9.65 -10.40
N GLN A 36 -10.21 10.86 -10.67
CA GLN A 36 -10.98 11.86 -11.43
C GLN A 36 -11.31 11.39 -12.85
N HIS A 37 -10.42 10.64 -13.51
CA HIS A 37 -10.61 10.17 -14.89
C HIS A 37 -11.34 8.82 -14.98
N TYR A 38 -11.17 7.95 -13.98
CA TYR A 38 -11.62 6.54 -14.01
C TYR A 38 -12.52 6.19 -12.83
N ARG A 39 -13.24 7.15 -12.31
CA ARG A 39 -14.02 7.09 -11.07
C ARG A 39 -14.77 5.76 -10.89
N ASP A 40 -15.62 5.43 -11.85
CA ASP A 40 -16.52 4.27 -11.80
C ASP A 40 -15.91 3.01 -12.44
N TYR A 41 -14.68 3.10 -12.93
CA TYR A 41 -14.01 1.94 -13.52
C TYR A 41 -13.51 0.97 -12.44
N PRO A 42 -13.58 -0.34 -12.71
CA PRO A 42 -12.95 -1.33 -11.85
C PRO A 42 -11.44 -1.09 -11.72
N LEU A 43 -10.95 -0.99 -10.48
CA LEU A 43 -9.53 -1.04 -10.16
C LEU A 43 -9.12 -2.47 -9.78
N ILE A 44 -9.93 -3.13 -8.95
CA ILE A 44 -9.71 -4.47 -8.45
C ILE A 44 -10.91 -5.32 -8.86
N MET A 45 -10.64 -6.48 -9.46
CA MET A 45 -11.66 -7.44 -9.87
C MET A 45 -11.32 -8.80 -9.26
N MET A 46 -12.18 -9.26 -8.36
CA MET A 46 -12.15 -10.58 -7.75
C MET A 46 -13.36 -11.39 -8.24
N PRO A 47 -13.34 -12.72 -8.17
CA PRO A 47 -14.51 -13.52 -8.55
C PRO A 47 -15.79 -13.13 -7.81
N GLU A 48 -15.65 -12.72 -6.55
CA GLU A 48 -16.76 -12.44 -5.63
C GLU A 48 -17.17 -10.97 -5.61
N TYR A 49 -16.29 -10.05 -5.98
CA TYR A 49 -16.54 -8.61 -5.91
C TYR A 49 -15.62 -7.79 -6.83
N THR A 50 -16.06 -6.58 -7.09
CA THR A 50 -15.28 -5.58 -7.84
C THR A 50 -15.18 -4.31 -6.99
N VAL A 51 -14.01 -3.66 -6.99
CA VAL A 51 -13.77 -2.39 -6.30
C VAL A 51 -13.33 -1.35 -7.32
N THR A 52 -14.00 -0.20 -7.33
CA THR A 52 -13.72 0.91 -8.25
C THR A 52 -12.58 1.81 -7.76
N TYR A 53 -12.09 2.69 -8.64
CA TYR A 53 -11.13 3.74 -8.26
C TYR A 53 -11.70 4.64 -7.16
N GLU A 54 -12.98 5.04 -7.27
CA GLU A 54 -13.62 5.88 -6.27
C GLU A 54 -13.71 5.20 -4.90
N GLU A 55 -14.06 3.92 -4.87
CA GLU A 55 -14.16 3.17 -3.62
C GLU A 55 -12.81 3.06 -2.92
N ILE A 56 -11.72 2.80 -3.66
CA ILE A 56 -10.37 2.80 -3.10
C ILE A 56 -9.98 4.21 -2.62
N TRP A 57 -10.29 5.25 -3.38
CA TRP A 57 -9.99 6.63 -2.98
C TRP A 57 -10.71 7.02 -1.69
N LYS A 58 -12.02 6.75 -1.59
CA LYS A 58 -12.80 7.00 -0.37
C LYS A 58 -12.25 6.23 0.82
N ARG A 59 -11.90 4.96 0.60
CA ARG A 59 -11.30 4.10 1.62
C ARG A 59 -9.94 4.63 2.07
N SER A 60 -9.08 5.02 1.15
CA SER A 60 -7.78 5.60 1.43
C SER A 60 -7.88 6.90 2.25
N ARG A 61 -8.80 7.80 1.87
CA ARG A 61 -9.06 9.02 2.65
C ARG A 61 -9.55 8.71 4.07
N ARG A 62 -10.42 7.70 4.20
CA ARG A 62 -10.89 7.26 5.52
C ARG A 62 -9.72 6.72 6.37
N TYR A 63 -8.84 5.94 5.77
CA TYR A 63 -7.68 5.40 6.48
C TYR A 63 -6.64 6.49 6.79
N ALA A 64 -6.42 7.46 5.91
CA ALA A 64 -5.56 8.61 6.20
C ALA A 64 -6.07 9.38 7.43
N LYS A 65 -7.40 9.64 7.51
CA LYS A 65 -8.02 10.23 8.70
C LYS A 65 -7.81 9.39 9.97
N ALA A 66 -8.02 8.08 9.87
CA ALA A 66 -7.82 7.16 10.99
C ALA A 66 -6.35 7.10 11.43
N MET A 67 -5.40 7.12 10.49
CA MET A 67 -3.96 7.17 10.78
C MET A 67 -3.57 8.49 11.46
N ILE A 68 -4.11 9.63 11.00
CA ILE A 68 -3.90 10.93 11.67
C ILE A 68 -4.46 10.89 13.10
N HIS A 69 -5.68 10.35 13.30
CA HIS A 69 -6.26 10.18 14.63
C HIS A 69 -5.42 9.27 15.52
N LEU A 70 -4.85 8.21 14.96
CA LEU A 70 -3.94 7.29 15.65
C LEU A 70 -2.62 7.98 16.08
N GLY A 71 -2.27 9.10 15.46
CA GLY A 71 -1.06 9.87 15.74
C GLY A 71 0.08 9.64 14.77
N VAL A 72 -0.18 9.03 13.60
CA VAL A 72 0.83 8.88 12.53
C VAL A 72 1.26 10.26 12.03
N GLN A 73 2.57 10.46 11.97
CA GLN A 73 3.19 11.71 11.51
C GLN A 73 3.86 11.50 10.13
N PRO A 74 4.18 12.58 9.39
CA PRO A 74 5.08 12.49 8.25
C PRO A 74 6.39 11.83 8.65
N ASP A 75 6.97 11.08 7.72
CA ASP A 75 8.21 10.29 7.89
C ASP A 75 8.10 9.12 8.90
N ASP A 76 6.95 8.92 9.58
CA ASP A 76 6.74 7.69 10.33
C ASP A 76 6.77 6.46 9.40
N HIS A 77 7.44 5.39 9.82
CA HIS A 77 7.51 4.14 9.08
C HIS A 77 6.31 3.23 9.40
N VAL A 78 5.52 2.96 8.38
CA VAL A 78 4.28 2.17 8.47
C VAL A 78 4.49 0.81 7.80
N ALA A 79 4.71 -0.22 8.60
CA ALA A 79 4.81 -1.59 8.11
C ALA A 79 3.41 -2.16 7.78
N ILE A 80 3.30 -2.86 6.66
CA ILE A 80 2.06 -3.52 6.22
C ILE A 80 2.35 -5.00 5.97
N LEU A 81 1.81 -5.87 6.83
CA LEU A 81 1.89 -7.33 6.76
C LEU A 81 0.52 -7.92 6.43
N MET A 82 0.11 -7.78 5.19
CA MET A 82 -1.21 -8.18 4.71
C MET A 82 -1.10 -8.96 3.40
N GLU A 83 -2.10 -9.77 3.11
CA GLU A 83 -2.28 -10.36 1.77
C GLU A 83 -2.74 -9.30 0.76
N ASN A 84 -2.82 -9.70 -0.51
CA ASN A 84 -3.38 -8.86 -1.56
C ASN A 84 -4.85 -8.60 -1.27
N ASP A 85 -5.15 -7.41 -0.81
CA ASP A 85 -6.47 -6.99 -0.35
C ASP A 85 -6.70 -5.51 -0.74
N PRO A 86 -7.94 -5.09 -1.02
CA PRO A 86 -8.25 -3.68 -1.25
C PRO A 86 -7.79 -2.75 -0.12
N ASP A 87 -7.80 -3.24 1.14
CA ASP A 87 -7.36 -2.46 2.29
C ASP A 87 -5.84 -2.25 2.31
N TYR A 88 -5.05 -3.22 1.80
CA TYR A 88 -3.62 -3.04 1.58
C TYR A 88 -3.33 -1.84 0.67
N ILE A 89 -4.03 -1.77 -0.48
CA ILE A 89 -3.87 -0.68 -1.45
C ILE A 89 -4.32 0.65 -0.83
N ALA A 90 -5.44 0.63 -0.12
CA ALA A 90 -5.98 1.82 0.52
C ALA A 90 -5.06 2.36 1.62
N LEU A 91 -4.45 1.49 2.44
CA LEU A 91 -3.46 1.87 3.46
C LEU A 91 -2.20 2.44 2.83
N PHE A 92 -1.73 1.86 1.72
CA PHE A 92 -0.56 2.36 1.00
C PHE A 92 -0.79 3.79 0.49
N ILE A 93 -1.93 4.02 -0.18
CA ILE A 93 -2.31 5.34 -0.67
C ILE A 93 -2.52 6.31 0.50
N ALA A 94 -3.17 5.87 1.58
CA ALA A 94 -3.38 6.65 2.79
C ALA A 94 -2.04 7.12 3.41
N SER A 95 -1.04 6.23 3.45
CA SER A 95 0.31 6.58 3.92
C SER A 95 0.94 7.67 3.05
N SER A 96 0.83 7.55 1.72
CA SER A 96 1.31 8.62 0.80
C SER A 96 0.54 9.94 0.99
N MET A 97 -0.77 9.92 1.32
CA MET A 97 -1.56 11.14 1.61
C MET A 97 -1.05 11.91 2.82
N ILE A 98 -0.45 11.22 3.78
CA ILE A 98 0.00 11.84 5.04
C ILE A 98 1.52 11.92 5.17
N GLY A 99 2.27 11.55 4.12
CA GLY A 99 3.72 11.60 4.08
C GLY A 99 4.41 10.50 4.92
N ALA A 100 3.71 9.41 5.24
CA ALA A 100 4.31 8.28 5.94
C ALA A 100 4.98 7.32 4.96
N ILE A 101 6.08 6.69 5.40
CA ILE A 101 6.91 5.78 4.61
C ILE A 101 6.40 4.34 4.79
N VAL A 102 6.01 3.69 3.70
CA VAL A 102 5.49 2.32 3.76
C VAL A 102 6.62 1.29 3.78
N VAL A 103 6.53 0.32 4.69
CA VAL A 103 7.41 -0.85 4.76
C VAL A 103 6.59 -2.11 4.44
N PRO A 104 6.52 -2.52 3.16
CA PRO A 104 5.77 -3.70 2.78
C PRO A 104 6.47 -4.97 3.27
N LEU A 105 5.78 -5.80 4.04
CA LEU A 105 6.30 -7.05 4.55
C LEU A 105 5.67 -8.26 3.83
N ASN A 106 6.50 -9.26 3.54
CA ASN A 106 6.02 -10.48 2.92
C ASN A 106 5.41 -11.42 3.97
N THR A 107 4.13 -11.78 3.81
CA THR A 107 3.41 -12.69 4.72
C THR A 107 3.91 -14.16 4.67
N GLN A 108 4.88 -14.49 3.81
CA GLN A 108 5.53 -15.82 3.79
C GLN A 108 6.75 -15.89 4.70
N LEU A 109 7.23 -14.74 5.19
CA LEU A 109 8.39 -14.67 6.06
C LEU A 109 8.08 -15.26 7.44
N GLN A 110 9.10 -15.84 8.05
CA GLN A 110 9.01 -16.37 9.41
C GLN A 110 9.18 -15.25 10.44
N LYS A 111 8.85 -15.56 11.68
CA LYS A 111 8.90 -14.62 12.81
C LYS A 111 10.25 -13.90 12.95
N GLU A 112 11.35 -14.62 12.81
CA GLU A 112 12.70 -14.10 12.96
C GLU A 112 13.03 -13.05 11.90
N GLU A 113 12.66 -13.33 10.64
CA GLU A 113 12.86 -12.40 9.52
C GLU A 113 11.97 -11.15 9.67
N LEU A 114 10.70 -11.34 10.04
CA LEU A 114 9.78 -10.22 10.32
C LEU A 114 10.28 -9.37 11.49
N THR A 115 10.78 -9.99 12.55
CA THR A 115 11.35 -9.29 13.70
C THR A 115 12.56 -8.43 13.29
N TYR A 116 13.46 -9.02 12.47
CA TYR A 116 14.61 -8.30 11.94
C TYR A 116 14.17 -7.08 11.13
N MET A 117 13.20 -7.26 10.19
CA MET A 117 12.74 -6.17 9.33
C MET A 117 12.05 -5.07 10.11
N LEU A 118 11.20 -5.39 11.09
CA LEU A 118 10.50 -4.41 11.93
C LEU A 118 11.50 -3.54 12.72
N ARG A 119 12.58 -4.15 13.23
CA ARG A 119 13.64 -3.42 13.94
C ARG A 119 14.50 -2.60 13.00
N GLN A 120 15.01 -3.23 11.94
CA GLN A 120 15.96 -2.61 11.02
C GLN A 120 15.32 -1.46 10.21
N SER A 121 14.02 -1.51 9.98
CA SER A 121 13.29 -0.43 9.32
C SER A 121 12.83 0.68 10.28
N ASP A 122 13.17 0.63 11.55
CA ASP A 122 12.69 1.59 12.55
C ASP A 122 11.16 1.80 12.50
N THR A 123 10.43 0.68 12.33
CA THR A 123 8.97 0.70 12.19
C THR A 123 8.30 1.38 13.38
N ASN A 124 7.46 2.38 13.11
CA ASN A 124 6.63 3.06 14.12
C ASN A 124 5.26 2.38 14.28
N TRP A 125 4.67 1.97 13.17
CA TRP A 125 3.30 1.44 13.10
C TRP A 125 3.26 0.15 12.28
N LEU A 126 2.47 -0.83 12.74
CA LEU A 126 2.27 -2.07 12.01
C LEU A 126 0.79 -2.30 11.75
N PHE A 127 0.41 -2.50 10.50
CA PHE A 127 -0.90 -3.00 10.09
C PHE A 127 -0.76 -4.43 9.61
N LEU A 128 -1.54 -5.37 10.17
CA LEU A 128 -1.39 -6.77 9.81
C LEU A 128 -2.74 -7.49 9.74
N HIS A 129 -2.84 -8.47 8.84
CA HIS A 129 -3.87 -9.48 8.93
C HIS A 129 -3.57 -10.42 10.10
N GLN A 130 -4.60 -10.76 10.89
CA GLN A 130 -4.49 -11.74 11.98
C GLN A 130 -3.85 -13.04 11.49
N VAL A 131 -4.35 -13.53 10.34
CA VAL A 131 -3.85 -14.69 9.63
C VAL A 131 -3.60 -14.32 8.19
N ALA A 132 -2.44 -14.64 7.66
CA ALA A 132 -2.13 -14.48 6.26
C ALA A 132 -1.24 -15.62 5.79
N ASN A 133 -1.48 -16.11 4.57
CA ASN A 133 -0.73 -17.22 3.97
C ASN A 133 -0.67 -18.47 4.90
N LYS A 134 -1.80 -18.77 5.57
CA LYS A 134 -1.94 -19.87 6.55
C LYS A 134 -1.07 -19.74 7.81
N GLN A 135 -0.47 -18.56 8.06
CA GLN A 135 0.31 -18.28 9.25
C GLN A 135 -0.46 -17.36 10.20
N GLU A 136 -0.42 -17.68 11.50
CA GLU A 136 -1.02 -16.89 12.58
C GLU A 136 -0.08 -15.73 12.96
N HIS A 137 0.00 -14.70 12.11
CA HIS A 137 0.93 -13.60 12.32
C HIS A 137 0.69 -12.84 13.62
N ALA A 138 -0.57 -12.57 13.97
CA ALA A 138 -0.90 -11.88 15.20
C ALA A 138 -0.39 -12.63 16.45
N GLU A 139 -0.58 -13.95 16.50
CA GLU A 139 -0.09 -14.73 17.64
C GLU A 139 1.44 -14.88 17.62
N SER A 140 2.04 -15.15 16.45
CA SER A 140 3.49 -15.33 16.32
C SER A 140 4.29 -14.07 16.68
N LEU A 141 3.77 -12.87 16.34
CA LEU A 141 4.44 -11.60 16.59
C LEU A 141 4.11 -10.98 17.95
N LYS A 142 3.16 -11.53 18.70
CA LYS A 142 2.72 -10.97 19.99
C LYS A 142 3.87 -10.62 20.95
N SER A 143 4.80 -11.55 21.13
CA SER A 143 5.97 -11.33 22.01
C SER A 143 6.94 -10.29 21.43
N VAL A 144 7.06 -10.21 20.11
CA VAL A 144 7.90 -9.21 19.43
C VAL A 144 7.32 -7.81 19.63
N ILE A 145 6.02 -7.66 19.40
CA ILE A 145 5.30 -6.39 19.60
C ILE A 145 5.41 -5.91 21.05
N ALA A 146 5.21 -6.82 22.03
CA ALA A 146 5.38 -6.50 23.44
C ALA A 146 6.80 -6.01 23.75
N THR A 147 7.81 -6.64 23.17
CA THR A 147 9.21 -6.22 23.35
C THR A 147 9.47 -4.85 22.73
N LEU A 148 8.98 -4.62 21.49
CA LEU A 148 9.18 -3.33 20.81
C LEU A 148 8.47 -2.18 21.54
N GLN A 149 7.28 -2.41 22.08
CA GLN A 149 6.54 -1.42 22.87
C GLN A 149 7.15 -1.15 24.25
N GLY A 150 7.82 -2.13 24.85
CA GLY A 150 8.49 -2.01 26.15
C GLY A 150 9.93 -1.45 26.07
N ASP A 151 10.50 -1.34 24.87
CA ASP A 151 11.84 -0.83 24.64
C ASP A 151 11.81 0.69 24.46
N ALA A 152 12.39 1.42 25.41
CA ALA A 152 12.41 2.88 25.39
C ALA A 152 13.20 3.48 24.21
N GLU A 153 14.10 2.72 23.60
CA GLU A 153 14.87 3.14 22.42
C GLU A 153 14.16 2.78 21.10
N SER A 154 13.13 1.94 21.15
CA SER A 154 12.36 1.56 19.97
C SER A 154 11.41 2.68 19.55
N PRO A 155 11.38 3.07 18.26
CA PRO A 155 10.40 4.02 17.75
C PRO A 155 9.00 3.43 17.60
N PHE A 156 8.82 2.14 17.89
CA PHE A 156 7.57 1.41 17.69
C PHE A 156 6.47 1.90 18.64
N LYS A 157 5.35 2.31 18.08
CA LYS A 157 4.22 2.87 18.83
C LYS A 157 3.09 1.86 19.03
N GLN A 158 2.55 1.32 17.91
CA GLN A 158 1.37 0.45 17.97
C GLN A 158 1.25 -0.47 16.75
N ALA A 159 0.57 -1.60 16.96
CA ALA A 159 0.12 -2.49 15.88
C ALA A 159 -1.42 -2.53 15.83
N VAL A 160 -1.96 -2.47 14.61
CA VAL A 160 -3.40 -2.58 14.32
C VAL A 160 -3.63 -3.90 13.61
N CYS A 161 -4.51 -4.74 14.15
CA CYS A 161 -4.79 -6.06 13.62
C CYS A 161 -6.15 -6.11 12.93
N ILE A 162 -6.15 -6.60 11.69
CA ILE A 162 -7.36 -6.87 10.91
C ILE A 162 -7.78 -8.32 11.19
N PRO A 163 -8.95 -8.55 11.81
CA PRO A 163 -9.41 -9.89 12.13
C PRO A 163 -9.77 -10.63 10.85
N MET A 164 -9.25 -11.84 10.70
CA MET A 164 -9.54 -12.76 9.58
C MET A 164 -10.35 -13.98 10.02
N LYS A 165 -10.54 -14.15 11.31
CA LYS A 165 -11.32 -15.21 11.95
C LYS A 165 -12.37 -14.61 12.87
N LYS A 166 -13.27 -15.50 13.39
CA LYS A 166 -14.24 -15.12 14.44
C LYS A 166 -13.58 -14.88 15.81
N GLU A 167 -12.35 -15.35 15.99
CA GLU A 167 -11.58 -15.16 17.20
C GLU A 167 -11.00 -13.74 17.24
N GLU A 168 -11.10 -13.11 18.40
CA GLU A 168 -10.53 -11.78 18.60
C GLU A 168 -9.01 -11.83 18.51
N ALA A 169 -8.41 -10.75 17.95
CA ALA A 169 -6.98 -10.61 17.96
C ALA A 169 -6.46 -10.44 19.40
N PRO A 170 -5.19 -10.85 19.70
CA PRO A 170 -4.61 -10.61 21.02
C PRO A 170 -4.73 -9.15 21.46
N ALA A 171 -5.03 -8.92 22.74
CA ALA A 171 -5.31 -7.59 23.31
C ALA A 171 -4.16 -6.57 23.16
N ILE A 172 -2.96 -7.00 22.81
CA ILE A 172 -1.81 -6.13 22.53
C ILE A 172 -1.98 -5.33 21.24
N TYR A 173 -2.85 -5.78 20.34
CA TYR A 173 -3.17 -5.10 19.08
C TYR A 173 -4.37 -4.18 19.26
N GLN A 174 -4.33 -3.06 18.57
CA GLN A 174 -5.53 -2.25 18.40
C GLN A 174 -6.49 -2.95 17.44
N ASP A 175 -7.76 -2.97 17.79
CA ASP A 175 -8.83 -3.51 16.95
C ASP A 175 -9.00 -2.65 15.67
N TRP A 176 -9.18 -3.31 14.54
CA TRP A 176 -9.36 -2.67 13.25
C TRP A 176 -10.59 -1.75 13.19
N ASN A 177 -11.71 -2.19 13.75
CA ASN A 177 -12.94 -1.37 13.71
C ASN A 177 -12.78 -0.12 14.56
N HIS A 178 -12.08 -0.24 15.70
CA HIS A 178 -11.74 0.92 16.54
C HIS A 178 -10.83 1.90 15.78
N PHE A 179 -9.79 1.40 15.10
CA PHE A 179 -8.93 2.22 14.24
C PHE A 179 -9.74 2.95 13.16
N VAL A 180 -10.56 2.23 12.39
CA VAL A 180 -11.35 2.80 11.30
C VAL A 180 -12.37 3.83 11.81
N LYS A 181 -12.95 3.61 12.99
CA LYS A 181 -13.87 4.56 13.65
C LYS A 181 -13.18 5.88 14.01
N GLY A 182 -11.89 5.86 14.33
CA GLY A 182 -11.10 7.06 14.60
C GLY A 182 -11.14 8.09 13.46
N ALA A 183 -11.43 7.65 12.22
CA ALA A 183 -11.61 8.56 11.10
C ALA A 183 -12.74 9.58 11.28
N GLU A 184 -13.74 9.29 12.11
CA GLU A 184 -14.88 10.19 12.36
C GLU A 184 -14.46 11.45 13.14
N ALA A 185 -13.36 11.38 13.89
CA ALA A 185 -12.82 12.49 14.68
C ALA A 185 -11.98 13.49 13.87
N VAL A 186 -11.68 13.20 12.59
CA VAL A 186 -10.82 14.02 11.73
C VAL A 186 -11.58 14.53 10.54
N GLU A 187 -11.51 15.82 10.24
CA GLU A 187 -12.15 16.42 9.07
C GLU A 187 -11.37 16.14 7.78
N ASN A 188 -12.06 16.17 6.63
CA ASN A 188 -11.42 15.99 5.33
C ASN A 188 -10.35 17.04 5.05
N ALA A 189 -10.58 18.29 5.47
CA ALA A 189 -9.65 19.39 5.29
C ALA A 189 -8.26 19.12 5.91
N VAL A 190 -8.19 18.35 7.01
CA VAL A 190 -6.93 17.98 7.65
C VAL A 190 -6.11 17.05 6.74
N VAL A 191 -6.77 16.11 6.05
CA VAL A 191 -6.10 15.24 5.07
C VAL A 191 -5.63 16.06 3.88
N ASP A 192 -6.48 16.99 3.37
CA ASP A 192 -6.14 17.84 2.23
C ASP A 192 -4.93 18.73 2.54
N GLN A 193 -4.90 19.32 3.74
CA GLN A 193 -3.76 20.09 4.22
C GLN A 193 -2.50 19.21 4.30
N ARG A 194 -2.58 18.03 4.88
CA ARG A 194 -1.44 17.10 5.02
C ARG A 194 -0.91 16.69 3.64
N MET A 195 -1.78 16.38 2.69
CA MET A 195 -1.39 16.07 1.31
C MET A 195 -0.64 17.23 0.62
N GLN A 196 -1.00 18.49 0.92
CA GLN A 196 -0.28 19.65 0.39
C GLN A 196 1.09 19.83 1.04
N GLU A 197 1.18 19.66 2.37
CA GLU A 197 2.42 19.82 3.13
C GLU A 197 3.46 18.73 2.77
N THR A 198 3.01 17.52 2.45
CA THR A 198 3.87 16.36 2.14
C THR A 198 3.97 16.07 0.63
N ASN A 199 3.60 17.02 -0.23
CA ASN A 199 3.61 16.83 -1.69
C ASN A 199 5.02 16.98 -2.29
N ASP A 200 5.94 16.13 -1.85
CA ASP A 200 7.30 16.04 -2.40
C ASP A 200 7.54 14.66 -3.03
N PRO A 201 7.54 14.56 -4.38
CA PRO A 201 7.72 13.28 -5.08
C PRO A 201 9.13 12.70 -4.97
N ASP A 202 10.10 13.45 -4.49
CA ASP A 202 11.48 13.02 -4.27
C ASP A 202 11.72 12.55 -2.81
N SER A 203 10.73 12.72 -1.92
CA SER A 203 10.77 12.14 -0.56
C SER A 203 10.64 10.61 -0.59
N CYS A 204 11.09 9.94 0.48
CA CYS A 204 10.98 8.49 0.59
C CYS A 204 9.50 8.08 0.75
N ALA A 205 9.01 7.22 -0.14
CA ALA A 205 7.65 6.70 -0.11
C ALA A 205 7.57 5.28 0.46
N ALA A 206 8.61 4.47 0.23
CA ALA A 206 8.63 3.10 0.70
C ALA A 206 10.04 2.56 0.93
N ILE A 207 10.16 1.60 1.86
CA ILE A 207 11.37 0.80 2.09
C ILE A 207 11.07 -0.65 1.71
N ILE A 208 11.65 -1.11 0.59
CA ILE A 208 11.41 -2.46 0.08
C ILE A 208 12.61 -3.36 0.38
N TYR A 209 12.35 -4.47 1.07
CA TYR A 209 13.38 -5.45 1.38
C TYR A 209 13.66 -6.36 0.20
N THR A 210 14.96 -6.50 -0.10
CA THR A 210 15.47 -7.41 -1.11
C THR A 210 16.39 -8.45 -0.47
N SER A 211 16.40 -9.69 -1.02
CA SER A 211 17.36 -10.71 -0.61
C SER A 211 18.77 -10.26 -1.02
N GLY A 212 19.57 -9.89 -0.04
CA GLY A 212 20.97 -9.52 -0.27
C GLY A 212 21.84 -10.75 -0.56
N SER A 213 22.85 -10.61 -1.41
CA SER A 213 23.86 -11.65 -1.67
C SER A 213 24.71 -12.00 -0.43
N THR A 214 24.58 -11.25 0.66
CA THR A 214 25.42 -11.34 1.89
C THR A 214 24.67 -11.82 3.12
N GLY A 215 23.48 -12.46 2.99
CA GLY A 215 22.74 -13.11 4.08
C GLY A 215 21.50 -12.36 4.50
N LEU A 216 21.57 -11.24 5.23
CA LEU A 216 20.38 -10.55 5.72
C LEU A 216 19.74 -9.65 4.64
N PRO A 217 18.39 -9.57 4.60
CA PRO A 217 17.67 -8.66 3.70
C PRO A 217 18.08 -7.20 3.91
N LYS A 218 18.12 -6.44 2.80
CA LYS A 218 18.44 -5.01 2.81
C LYS A 218 17.23 -4.20 2.42
N GLY A 219 16.91 -3.15 3.18
CA GLY A 219 15.87 -2.18 2.87
C GLY A 219 16.34 -1.19 1.82
N VAL A 220 15.66 -1.13 0.69
CA VAL A 220 15.89 -0.18 -0.39
C VAL A 220 14.86 0.93 -0.29
N MET A 221 15.33 2.16 -0.10
CA MET A 221 14.47 3.35 -0.04
C MET A 221 14.08 3.77 -1.47
N LEU A 222 12.78 3.90 -1.71
CA LEU A 222 12.21 4.32 -2.99
C LEU A 222 11.40 5.58 -2.81
N THR A 223 11.58 6.55 -3.72
CA THR A 223 10.73 7.74 -3.76
C THR A 223 9.44 7.48 -4.55
N ASP A 224 8.44 8.35 -4.37
CA ASP A 224 7.22 8.31 -5.17
C ASP A 224 7.54 8.36 -6.68
N ASP A 225 8.44 9.25 -7.10
CA ASP A 225 8.82 9.39 -8.51
C ASP A 225 9.49 8.13 -9.06
N MET A 226 10.38 7.48 -8.30
CA MET A 226 11.01 6.21 -8.70
C MET A 226 9.97 5.12 -8.94
N MET A 227 8.99 4.99 -8.02
CA MET A 227 7.95 4.00 -8.12
C MET A 227 7.02 4.27 -9.31
N LEU A 228 6.58 5.53 -9.48
CA LEU A 228 5.71 5.93 -10.60
C LEU A 228 6.40 5.75 -11.95
N ARG A 229 7.69 6.12 -12.09
CA ARG A 229 8.48 5.89 -13.31
C ARG A 229 8.63 4.42 -13.63
N SER A 230 8.90 3.58 -12.63
CA SER A 230 9.03 2.12 -12.81
C SER A 230 7.70 1.53 -13.32
N GLY A 231 6.58 1.94 -12.74
CA GLY A 231 5.25 1.56 -13.19
C GLY A 231 4.97 2.00 -14.63
N PHE A 232 5.24 3.26 -14.96
CA PHE A 232 5.07 3.78 -16.32
C PHE A 232 5.95 3.04 -17.34
N ALA A 233 7.23 2.82 -17.03
CA ALA A 233 8.14 2.05 -17.89
C ALA A 233 7.60 0.62 -18.15
N THR A 234 7.03 -0.01 -17.12
CA THR A 234 6.39 -1.32 -17.24
C THR A 234 5.16 -1.26 -18.18
N CYS A 235 4.33 -0.21 -18.06
CA CYS A 235 3.20 0.00 -18.97
C CYS A 235 3.66 0.14 -20.42
N CYS A 236 4.70 0.92 -20.68
CA CYS A 236 5.27 1.10 -22.03
C CYS A 236 5.85 -0.20 -22.58
N THR A 237 6.65 -0.92 -21.77
CA THR A 237 7.30 -2.17 -22.19
C THR A 237 6.27 -3.24 -22.57
N ARG A 238 5.21 -3.36 -21.78
CA ARG A 238 4.12 -4.35 -21.99
C ARG A 238 3.01 -3.84 -22.91
N ALA A 239 3.11 -2.59 -23.36
CA ALA A 239 2.14 -1.95 -24.26
C ALA A 239 0.70 -2.06 -23.73
N TYR A 240 0.48 -1.65 -22.45
CA TYR A 240 -0.86 -1.64 -21.88
C TYR A 240 -1.73 -0.57 -22.54
N GLU A 241 -3.01 -0.88 -22.65
CA GLU A 241 -4.05 0.02 -23.14
C GLU A 241 -5.20 0.13 -22.14
N THR A 242 -6.01 1.17 -22.30
CA THR A 242 -7.21 1.36 -21.47
C THR A 242 -8.14 0.18 -21.63
N GLY A 243 -8.63 -0.35 -20.50
CA GLY A 243 -9.60 -1.45 -20.48
C GLY A 243 -9.00 -2.85 -20.54
N ARG A 244 -7.67 -3.01 -20.68
CA ARG A 244 -7.04 -4.33 -20.51
C ARG A 244 -7.01 -4.74 -19.05
N GLU A 245 -7.43 -5.98 -18.86
CA GLU A 245 -7.35 -6.63 -17.55
C GLU A 245 -5.96 -7.23 -17.37
N PHE A 246 -5.44 -7.11 -16.17
CA PHE A 246 -4.14 -7.65 -15.81
C PHE A 246 -4.28 -8.53 -14.58
N MET A 247 -3.92 -9.81 -14.75
CA MET A 247 -3.89 -10.75 -13.63
C MET A 247 -2.52 -10.71 -12.98
N HIS A 248 -2.48 -10.39 -11.68
CA HIS A 248 -1.23 -10.29 -10.94
C HIS A 248 -1.20 -11.30 -9.79
N ARG A 249 -0.16 -12.14 -9.79
CA ARG A 249 0.10 -13.11 -8.71
C ARG A 249 1.02 -12.59 -7.61
N CYS A 250 1.78 -11.53 -7.89
CA CYS A 250 2.77 -11.02 -6.94
C CYS A 250 2.20 -9.92 -6.04
N ARG A 251 2.62 -9.94 -4.78
CA ARG A 251 2.45 -8.84 -3.83
C ARG A 251 3.28 -7.68 -4.31
N CYS A 252 2.70 -6.70 -4.94
CA CYS A 252 3.47 -5.57 -5.43
C CYS A 252 2.69 -4.28 -5.32
N ILE A 253 3.37 -3.32 -4.78
CA ILE A 253 3.21 -1.88 -4.91
C ILE A 253 2.86 -1.44 -6.34
N MET A 254 3.07 -2.29 -7.35
CA MET A 254 2.76 -2.04 -8.76
C MET A 254 1.26 -1.84 -9.07
N PHE A 255 0.34 -2.14 -8.15
CA PHE A 255 -1.11 -1.98 -8.35
C PHE A 255 -1.54 -0.53 -8.60
N ILE A 256 -0.80 0.42 -8.05
CA ILE A 256 -1.11 1.86 -8.14
C ILE A 256 -1.04 2.37 -9.58
N PHE A 257 -0.42 1.59 -10.49
CA PHE A 257 -0.10 2.01 -11.86
C PHE A 257 -0.98 1.39 -12.95
N TYR A 258 -1.83 0.42 -12.64
CA TYR A 258 -2.59 -0.31 -13.67
C TYR A 258 -4.07 0.09 -13.69
N LYS A 259 -4.64 0.12 -14.89
CA LYS A 259 -6.04 0.49 -15.13
C LYS A 259 -7.05 -0.59 -14.73
N LYS A 260 -6.62 -1.82 -14.46
CA LYS A 260 -7.42 -2.92 -13.91
C LYS A 260 -6.48 -3.98 -13.34
N VAL A 261 -6.77 -4.50 -12.18
CA VAL A 261 -5.99 -5.53 -11.51
C VAL A 261 -6.90 -6.66 -11.06
N TYR A 262 -6.57 -7.88 -11.43
CA TYR A 262 -7.13 -9.08 -10.82
C TYR A 262 -6.25 -9.50 -9.65
N LEU A 263 -6.82 -9.53 -8.46
CA LEU A 263 -6.21 -10.20 -7.31
C LEU A 263 -6.67 -11.66 -7.34
N GLN A 264 -5.75 -12.62 -7.46
CA GLN A 264 -6.11 -14.02 -7.25
C GLN A 264 -6.13 -14.31 -5.74
N PRO A 265 -7.14 -15.07 -5.25
CA PRO A 265 -7.12 -15.56 -3.89
C PRO A 265 -5.87 -16.43 -3.67
N PRO A 266 -5.33 -16.46 -2.44
CA PRO A 266 -4.28 -17.40 -2.09
C PRO A 266 -4.83 -18.83 -2.23
N PHE A 267 -4.07 -19.72 -2.86
CA PHE A 267 -4.38 -21.14 -2.95
C PHE A 267 -4.28 -21.80 -1.59
#